data_b7e5328d5a22f85d00faa4596024ba05
#
_entry.id   b7e5328d5a22f85d00faa4596024ba05
#
_cell.length_a   1.000
_cell.length_b   1.000
_cell.length_c   1.000
_cell.angle_alpha   90.00
_cell.angle_beta   90.00
_cell.angle_gamma   90.00
#
_symmetry.space_group_name_H-M   'P 1'
#
loop_
_entity.id
_entity.type
_entity.pdbx_description
1 polymer ?
#
loop_
_entity_poly.entity_id
_entity_poly.type
_entity_poly.pdbx_seq_one_letter_code
_entity_poly.pdbx_strand_id
1 'polypeptide(L)'
;MTKRLSILITALLLVSTVSTVLTKAQAADWPTWRGTDRTDISTEKGLLQSWPEGGPKQLWTFKNAGKGYSSFAIANGTLYTLGTRDGKEILIALDAETGKDKGAVVVGDILSNNWGDGPRGTPTVAGGIVYAMGGGGSLIAADSQTGVVKWKVNMSDFGGKKPGWGY
;
A
#
# COMPACT_ATOMS: atom_id res chain seq x y z
N MET A 1 24.24 -56.18 -59.94
CA MET A 1 24.81 -55.07 -59.20
C MET A 1 23.65 -54.19 -58.73
N THR A 2 23.15 -54.35 -57.50
CA THR A 2 22.02 -53.64 -56.92
C THR A 2 22.53 -52.77 -55.79
N LYS A 3 22.55 -51.43 -55.99
CA LYS A 3 22.92 -50.45 -54.98
C LYS A 3 21.76 -50.27 -54.03
N ARG A 4 21.92 -50.60 -52.74
CA ARG A 4 20.99 -50.26 -51.66
C ARG A 4 21.23 -48.81 -51.22
N LEU A 5 20.22 -47.99 -51.36
CA LEU A 5 20.20 -46.61 -50.89
C LEU A 5 19.70 -46.60 -49.43
N SER A 6 20.61 -46.33 -48.48
CA SER A 6 20.24 -46.16 -47.05
C SER A 6 19.75 -44.73 -46.82
N ILE A 7 18.48 -44.56 -46.47
CA ILE A 7 17.93 -43.30 -46.06
C ILE A 7 18.11 -43.20 -44.55
N LEU A 8 19.00 -42.30 -44.10
CA LEU A 8 19.10 -41.90 -42.69
C LEU A 8 17.99 -40.88 -42.40
N ILE A 9 17.01 -41.29 -41.62
CA ILE A 9 16.00 -40.38 -41.05
C ILE A 9 16.55 -39.82 -39.75
N THR A 10 17.00 -38.57 -39.76
CA THR A 10 17.40 -37.84 -38.55
C THR A 10 16.15 -37.26 -37.92
N ALA A 11 15.65 -37.88 -36.86
CA ALA A 11 14.55 -37.35 -36.07
C ALA A 11 15.07 -36.20 -35.19
N LEU A 12 14.73 -34.96 -35.54
CA LEU A 12 15.01 -33.77 -34.74
C LEU A 12 13.95 -33.63 -33.62
N LEU A 13 14.30 -34.07 -32.41
CA LEU A 13 13.47 -33.85 -31.21
C LEU A 13 13.52 -32.38 -30.82
N LEU A 14 12.49 -31.61 -31.18
CA LEU A 14 12.24 -30.30 -30.64
C LEU A 14 11.78 -30.45 -29.18
N VAL A 15 12.69 -30.26 -28.22
CA VAL A 15 12.35 -30.11 -26.81
C VAL A 15 11.81 -28.67 -26.61
N SER A 16 10.49 -28.54 -26.63
CA SER A 16 9.79 -27.33 -26.29
C SER A 16 9.88 -27.11 -24.77
N THR A 17 10.82 -26.27 -24.32
CA THR A 17 10.86 -25.80 -22.93
C THR A 17 9.69 -24.85 -22.69
N VAL A 18 8.61 -25.35 -22.12
CA VAL A 18 7.53 -24.53 -21.60
C VAL A 18 8.08 -23.80 -20.37
N SER A 19 8.55 -22.56 -20.55
CA SER A 19 8.83 -21.67 -19.42
C SER A 19 7.49 -21.31 -18.77
N THR A 20 7.15 -21.98 -17.68
CA THR A 20 6.08 -21.55 -16.78
C THR A 20 6.50 -20.21 -16.18
N VAL A 21 6.00 -19.12 -16.75
CA VAL A 21 6.04 -17.81 -16.11
C VAL A 21 5.15 -17.92 -14.88
N LEU A 22 5.77 -18.09 -13.70
CA LEU A 22 5.09 -17.95 -12.42
C LEU A 22 4.67 -16.48 -12.32
N THR A 23 3.45 -16.18 -12.76
CA THR A 23 2.83 -14.89 -12.46
C THR A 23 2.66 -14.83 -10.95
N LYS A 24 3.51 -14.02 -10.29
CA LYS A 24 3.37 -13.72 -8.86
C LYS A 24 1.97 -13.13 -8.69
N ALA A 25 1.11 -13.79 -7.92
CA ALA A 25 -0.19 -13.24 -7.60
C ALA A 25 0.05 -11.90 -6.90
N GLN A 26 -0.34 -10.81 -7.54
CA GLN A 26 -0.30 -9.49 -6.93
C GLN A 26 -1.48 -9.42 -5.97
N ALA A 27 -1.21 -9.11 -4.70
CA ALA A 27 -2.24 -8.90 -3.71
C ALA A 27 -3.22 -7.82 -4.19
N ALA A 28 -4.50 -8.00 -3.90
CA ALA A 28 -5.53 -7.04 -4.27
C ALA A 28 -5.30 -5.70 -3.55
N ASP A 29 -5.63 -4.60 -4.22
CA ASP A 29 -5.58 -3.28 -3.62
C ASP A 29 -6.56 -3.18 -2.44
N TRP A 30 -6.15 -2.43 -1.41
CA TRP A 30 -6.96 -2.05 -0.25
C TRP A 30 -6.95 -0.53 -0.12
N PRO A 31 -7.60 0.20 -1.06
CA PRO A 31 -7.32 1.61 -1.30
C PRO A 31 -7.94 2.58 -0.29
N THR A 32 -8.76 2.11 0.63
CA THR A 32 -9.46 2.95 1.62
C THR A 32 -9.69 2.18 2.92
N TRP A 33 -10.08 2.88 3.97
CA TRP A 33 -10.51 2.28 5.22
C TRP A 33 -11.62 1.24 4.98
N ARG A 34 -11.43 0.03 5.51
CA ARG A 34 -12.30 -1.12 5.35
C ARG A 34 -12.32 -1.73 3.94
N GLY A 35 -11.34 -1.43 3.09
CA GLY A 35 -11.18 -2.01 1.74
C GLY A 35 -12.04 -1.34 0.68
N THR A 36 -11.99 -1.87 -0.53
CA THR A 36 -12.63 -1.30 -1.73
C THR A 36 -14.14 -1.05 -1.52
N ASP A 37 -14.84 -2.02 -0.96
CA ASP A 37 -16.29 -1.97 -0.74
C ASP A 37 -16.65 -1.51 0.69
N ARG A 38 -15.67 -1.15 1.50
CA ARG A 38 -15.82 -0.75 2.92
C ARG A 38 -16.55 -1.80 3.77
N THR A 39 -16.32 -3.07 3.48
CA THR A 39 -16.95 -4.22 4.15
C THR A 39 -16.05 -4.94 5.14
N ASP A 40 -14.75 -4.61 5.19
CA ASP A 40 -13.70 -5.35 5.90
C ASP A 40 -13.47 -6.78 5.37
N ILE A 41 -13.99 -7.10 4.19
CA ILE A 41 -13.86 -8.42 3.60
C ILE A 41 -12.89 -8.37 2.43
N SER A 42 -11.82 -9.16 2.50
CA SER A 42 -10.94 -9.39 1.36
C SER A 42 -11.60 -10.33 0.35
N THR A 43 -11.48 -9.98 -0.94
CA THR A 43 -11.93 -10.83 -2.05
C THR A 43 -10.86 -11.84 -2.50
N GLU A 44 -9.69 -11.83 -1.87
CA GLU A 44 -8.59 -12.73 -2.19
C GLU A 44 -8.97 -14.20 -1.93
N LYS A 45 -8.43 -15.07 -2.77
CA LYS A 45 -8.67 -16.51 -2.71
C LYS A 45 -7.35 -17.25 -2.43
N GLY A 46 -7.47 -18.50 -1.95
CA GLY A 46 -6.30 -19.31 -1.66
C GLY A 46 -5.55 -18.89 -0.38
N LEU A 47 -6.21 -18.12 0.49
CA LEU A 47 -5.64 -17.75 1.80
C LEU A 47 -5.44 -19.00 2.66
N LEU A 48 -4.43 -18.95 3.53
CA LEU A 48 -4.15 -20.02 4.48
C LEU A 48 -5.36 -20.25 5.40
N GLN A 49 -5.73 -21.51 5.59
CA GLN A 49 -6.81 -21.89 6.52
C GLN A 49 -6.32 -21.98 7.98
N SER A 50 -5.01 -22.11 8.16
CA SER A 50 -4.35 -22.09 9.46
C SER A 50 -2.95 -21.50 9.32
N TRP A 51 -2.45 -20.90 10.38
CA TRP A 51 -1.08 -20.42 10.41
C TRP A 51 -0.11 -21.61 10.57
N PRO A 52 1.09 -21.54 9.95
CA PRO A 52 2.15 -22.50 10.23
C PRO A 52 2.57 -22.42 11.70
N GLU A 53 3.23 -23.47 12.19
CA GLU A 53 3.84 -23.44 13.51
C GLU A 53 4.78 -22.23 13.64
N GLY A 54 4.64 -21.46 14.72
CA GLY A 54 5.37 -20.21 14.91
C GLY A 54 4.74 -18.97 14.26
N GLY A 55 3.58 -19.11 13.59
CA GLY A 55 2.84 -18.00 12.98
C GLY A 55 3.35 -17.60 11.58
N PRO A 56 2.81 -16.50 11.01
CA PRO A 56 3.23 -16.01 9.71
C PRO A 56 4.65 -15.44 9.76
N LYS A 57 5.42 -15.68 8.68
CA LYS A 57 6.76 -15.09 8.54
C LYS A 57 6.65 -13.56 8.43
N GLN A 58 7.37 -12.84 9.30
CA GLN A 58 7.56 -11.40 9.15
C GLN A 58 8.43 -11.12 7.91
N LEU A 59 7.93 -10.30 6.98
CA LEU A 59 8.66 -9.94 5.77
C LEU A 59 9.53 -8.69 5.99
N TRP A 60 8.96 -7.66 6.61
CA TRP A 60 9.67 -6.42 6.89
C TRP A 60 9.04 -5.67 8.08
N THR A 61 9.74 -4.65 8.56
CA THR A 61 9.26 -3.70 9.56
C THR A 61 9.75 -2.30 9.20
N PHE A 62 8.83 -1.34 9.18
CA PHE A 62 9.17 0.08 9.05
C PHE A 62 9.13 0.77 10.42
N LYS A 63 10.29 1.24 10.89
CA LYS A 63 10.44 1.80 12.26
C LYS A 63 10.28 3.32 12.34
N ASN A 64 10.23 4.03 11.20
CA ASN A 64 10.24 5.49 11.14
C ASN A 64 8.86 6.08 10.81
N ALA A 65 7.79 5.47 11.32
CA ALA A 65 6.43 5.98 11.16
C ALA A 65 6.09 7.11 12.15
N GLY A 66 6.79 7.16 13.28
CA GLY A 66 6.47 8.10 14.35
C GLY A 66 5.25 7.68 15.17
N LYS A 67 4.52 8.68 15.70
CA LYS A 67 3.31 8.48 16.51
C LYS A 67 2.06 8.58 15.64
N GLY A 68 0.97 7.96 16.08
CA GLY A 68 -0.35 8.07 15.45
C GLY A 68 -1.19 6.81 15.61
N TYR A 69 -2.42 6.90 15.13
CA TYR A 69 -3.42 5.83 15.18
C TYR A 69 -4.01 5.53 13.79
N SER A 70 -3.31 5.98 12.75
CA SER A 70 -3.71 5.74 11.38
C SER A 70 -3.65 4.26 11.04
N SER A 71 -4.64 3.78 10.29
CA SER A 71 -4.51 2.54 9.55
C SER A 71 -3.80 2.81 8.21
N PHE A 72 -3.81 1.87 7.30
CA PHE A 72 -3.13 1.97 6.01
C PHE A 72 -4.10 1.78 4.85
N ALA A 73 -3.70 2.29 3.68
CA ALA A 73 -4.27 1.96 2.39
C ALA A 73 -3.18 1.37 1.48
N ILE A 74 -3.55 0.44 0.61
CA ILE A 74 -2.63 -0.15 -0.37
C ILE A 74 -3.23 0.03 -1.76
N ALA A 75 -2.46 0.61 -2.67
CA ALA A 75 -2.84 0.75 -4.06
C ALA A 75 -1.61 0.69 -4.96
N ASN A 76 -1.69 -0.06 -6.06
CA ASN A 76 -0.62 -0.19 -7.04
C ASN A 76 0.75 -0.52 -6.41
N GLY A 77 0.79 -1.46 -5.47
CA GLY A 77 2.00 -1.90 -4.78
C GLY A 77 2.61 -0.87 -3.83
N THR A 78 1.89 0.19 -3.48
CA THR A 78 2.32 1.20 -2.51
C THR A 78 1.39 1.18 -1.30
N LEU A 79 1.97 1.07 -0.11
CA LEU A 79 1.29 1.23 1.16
C LEU A 79 1.39 2.69 1.60
N TYR A 80 0.25 3.28 1.94
CA TYR A 80 0.12 4.62 2.48
C TYR A 80 -0.37 4.57 3.91
N THR A 81 0.26 5.31 4.79
CA THR A 81 -0.20 5.50 6.18
C THR A 81 0.14 6.90 6.66
N LEU A 82 -0.39 7.29 7.79
CA LEU A 82 -0.05 8.55 8.42
C LEU A 82 0.78 8.30 9.68
N GLY A 83 1.66 9.23 9.97
CA GLY A 83 2.48 9.22 11.18
C GLY A 83 3.00 10.61 11.51
N THR A 84 4.08 10.68 12.30
CA THR A 84 4.66 11.96 12.70
C THR A 84 6.16 11.98 12.46
N ARG A 85 6.67 13.11 11.98
CA ARG A 85 8.11 13.36 11.82
C ARG A 85 8.38 14.86 11.98
N ASP A 86 9.44 15.23 12.67
CA ASP A 86 9.90 16.61 12.83
C ASP A 86 8.80 17.59 13.27
N GLY A 87 7.95 17.17 14.23
CA GLY A 87 6.86 17.98 14.76
C GLY A 87 5.66 18.15 13.82
N LYS A 88 5.59 17.39 12.74
CA LYS A 88 4.48 17.42 11.77
C LYS A 88 3.82 16.06 11.65
N GLU A 89 2.55 16.07 11.26
CA GLU A 89 1.86 14.88 10.72
C GLU A 89 2.21 14.74 9.25
N ILE A 90 2.59 13.52 8.85
CA ILE A 90 3.03 13.20 7.50
C ILE A 90 2.24 12.03 6.91
N LEU A 91 2.00 12.09 5.61
CA LEU A 91 1.61 10.96 4.79
C LEU A 91 2.89 10.24 4.36
N ILE A 92 2.99 8.96 4.65
CA ILE A 92 4.13 8.10 4.36
C ILE A 92 3.74 7.14 3.23
N ALA A 93 4.60 7.00 2.23
CA ALA A 93 4.47 6.02 1.16
C ALA A 93 5.60 4.99 1.26
N LEU A 94 5.23 3.70 1.31
CA LEU A 94 6.17 2.58 1.35
C LEU A 94 5.92 1.63 0.19
N ASP A 95 6.95 0.98 -0.28
CA ASP A 95 6.79 -0.19 -1.13
C ASP A 95 6.11 -1.31 -0.32
N ALA A 96 4.96 -1.78 -0.77
CA ALA A 96 4.14 -2.70 0.00
C ALA A 96 4.78 -4.09 0.16
N GLU A 97 5.65 -4.49 -0.76
CA GLU A 97 6.32 -5.79 -0.73
C GLU A 97 7.56 -5.79 0.16
N THR A 98 8.32 -4.70 0.14
CA THR A 98 9.66 -4.63 0.77
C THR A 98 9.72 -3.73 2.00
N GLY A 99 8.70 -2.88 2.24
CA GLY A 99 8.70 -1.86 3.29
C GLY A 99 9.66 -0.70 3.03
N LYS A 100 10.24 -0.61 1.82
CA LYS A 100 11.18 0.48 1.46
C LYS A 100 10.43 1.82 1.43
N ASP A 101 11.03 2.84 2.04
CA ASP A 101 10.53 4.22 2.03
C ASP A 101 10.54 4.77 0.59
N LYS A 102 9.38 5.21 0.11
CA LYS A 102 9.18 5.88 -1.19
C LYS A 102 9.02 7.38 -1.05
N GLY A 103 8.91 7.88 0.18
CA GLY A 103 8.80 9.29 0.49
C GLY A 103 7.69 9.62 1.48
N ALA A 104 7.67 10.88 1.89
CA ALA A 104 6.66 11.39 2.79
C ALA A 104 6.26 12.82 2.44
N VAL A 105 5.02 13.20 2.77
CA VAL A 105 4.43 14.50 2.49
C VAL A 105 3.84 15.07 3.78
N VAL A 106 4.12 16.34 4.07
CA VAL A 106 3.56 17.02 5.25
C VAL A 106 2.06 17.24 5.07
N VAL A 107 1.28 16.73 6.01
CA VAL A 107 -0.19 16.93 6.08
C VAL A 107 -0.52 18.15 6.92
N GLY A 108 0.01 18.25 8.15
CA GLY A 108 -0.30 19.34 9.06
C GLY A 108 0.56 19.35 10.30
N ASP A 109 0.16 20.16 11.25
CA ASP A 109 0.76 20.17 12.57
C ASP A 109 0.29 18.96 13.38
N ILE A 110 1.14 18.52 14.30
CA ILE A 110 0.81 17.38 15.16
C ILE A 110 -0.41 17.70 16.01
N LEU A 111 -1.39 16.80 15.97
CA LEU A 111 -2.43 16.80 17.01
C LEU A 111 -1.81 16.27 18.30
N SER A 112 -1.85 17.06 19.34
CA SER A 112 -1.48 16.63 20.68
C SER A 112 -2.72 16.54 21.56
N ASN A 113 -2.89 15.42 22.25
CA ASN A 113 -3.92 15.27 23.29
C ASN A 113 -3.56 14.16 24.30
N ASN A 114 -4.34 14.11 25.39
CA ASN A 114 -4.08 13.20 26.52
C ASN A 114 -4.24 11.70 26.18
N TRP A 115 -4.87 11.35 25.08
CA TRP A 115 -5.02 9.95 24.62
C TRP A 115 -3.93 9.52 23.66
N GLY A 116 -3.03 10.44 23.31
CA GLY A 116 -1.87 10.22 22.42
C GLY A 116 -1.84 11.19 21.25
N ASP A 117 -0.64 11.42 20.76
CA ASP A 117 -0.37 12.38 19.70
C ASP A 117 -0.50 11.76 18.30
N GLY A 118 -0.65 12.62 17.30
CA GLY A 118 -0.54 12.29 15.89
C GLY A 118 -1.88 12.02 15.17
N PRO A 119 -1.84 11.61 13.92
CA PRO A 119 -3.01 11.44 13.05
C PRO A 119 -3.89 10.24 13.44
N ARG A 120 -5.19 10.31 13.09
CA ARG A 120 -6.20 9.27 13.31
C ARG A 120 -6.76 8.70 12.01
N GLY A 121 -6.78 9.53 10.96
CA GLY A 121 -7.37 9.18 9.68
C GLY A 121 -6.64 8.06 8.95
N THR A 122 -7.36 7.29 8.14
CA THR A 122 -6.76 6.35 7.19
C THR A 122 -6.68 7.03 5.82
N PRO A 123 -5.55 6.96 5.11
CA PRO A 123 -5.46 7.48 3.74
C PRO A 123 -6.47 6.79 2.81
N THR A 124 -6.91 7.52 1.80
CA THR A 124 -7.75 6.98 0.72
C THR A 124 -7.08 7.23 -0.62
N VAL A 125 -6.97 6.20 -1.45
CA VAL A 125 -6.41 6.30 -2.80
C VAL A 125 -7.52 6.14 -3.83
N ALA A 126 -7.66 7.14 -4.71
CA ALA A 126 -8.64 7.11 -5.79
C ALA A 126 -8.16 7.94 -6.99
N GLY A 127 -8.31 7.42 -8.20
CA GLY A 127 -8.01 8.15 -9.44
C GLY A 127 -6.57 8.68 -9.53
N GLY A 128 -5.58 7.96 -9.00
CA GLY A 128 -4.18 8.41 -8.98
C GLY A 128 -3.86 9.47 -7.92
N ILE A 129 -4.79 9.76 -7.03
CA ILE A 129 -4.65 10.71 -5.93
C ILE A 129 -4.72 9.97 -4.60
N VAL A 130 -3.87 10.35 -3.66
CA VAL A 130 -3.98 9.94 -2.25
C VAL A 130 -4.48 11.12 -1.41
N TYR A 131 -5.57 10.88 -0.70
CA TYR A 131 -6.18 11.83 0.23
C TYR A 131 -5.79 11.46 1.64
N ALA A 132 -5.35 12.43 2.42
CA ALA A 132 -4.90 12.21 3.79
C ALA A 132 -5.35 13.34 4.70
N MET A 133 -6.00 13.00 5.83
CA MET A 133 -6.46 13.95 6.81
C MET A 133 -5.66 13.80 8.11
N GLY A 134 -5.06 14.89 8.54
CA GLY A 134 -4.39 14.99 9.84
C GLY A 134 -5.38 15.18 10.99
N GLY A 135 -4.97 14.85 12.19
CA GLY A 135 -5.79 14.94 13.39
C GLY A 135 -6.28 16.34 13.73
N GLY A 136 -5.57 17.38 13.27
CA GLY A 136 -5.96 18.79 13.39
C GLY A 136 -6.94 19.28 12.33
N GLY A 137 -7.35 18.42 11.37
CA GLY A 137 -8.30 18.76 10.31
C GLY A 137 -7.65 19.27 9.01
N SER A 138 -6.34 19.24 8.88
CA SER A 138 -5.67 19.49 7.61
C SER A 138 -5.93 18.31 6.66
N LEU A 139 -6.48 18.57 5.48
CA LEU A 139 -6.73 17.58 4.43
C LEU A 139 -5.89 17.93 3.21
N ILE A 140 -5.15 16.96 2.70
CA ILE A 140 -4.37 17.08 1.48
C ILE A 140 -4.86 16.11 0.41
N ALA A 141 -4.68 16.50 -0.86
CA ALA A 141 -4.68 15.61 -1.99
C ALA A 141 -3.30 15.65 -2.65
N ALA A 142 -2.64 14.52 -2.73
CA ALA A 142 -1.33 14.40 -3.35
C ALA A 142 -1.37 13.38 -4.49
N ASP A 143 -0.55 13.59 -5.50
CA ASP A 143 -0.35 12.63 -6.56
C ASP A 143 0.26 11.34 -5.98
N SER A 144 -0.36 10.21 -6.25
CA SER A 144 0.04 8.93 -5.63
C SER A 144 1.40 8.41 -6.11
N GLN A 145 1.87 8.83 -7.27
CA GLN A 145 3.16 8.40 -7.82
C GLN A 145 4.32 9.32 -7.43
N THR A 146 4.06 10.63 -7.44
CA THR A 146 5.12 11.64 -7.25
C THR A 146 5.13 12.24 -5.84
N GLY A 147 4.04 12.10 -5.07
CA GLY A 147 3.86 12.75 -3.78
C GLY A 147 3.59 14.27 -3.88
N VAL A 148 3.49 14.83 -5.07
CA VAL A 148 3.24 16.27 -5.25
C VAL A 148 1.84 16.63 -4.74
N VAL A 149 1.77 17.54 -3.76
CA VAL A 149 0.49 18.05 -3.23
C VAL A 149 -0.20 18.89 -4.30
N LYS A 150 -1.39 18.48 -4.69
CA LYS A 150 -2.23 19.20 -5.67
C LYS A 150 -3.05 20.28 -5.00
N TRP A 151 -3.55 20.03 -3.82
CA TRP A 151 -4.24 21.02 -2.97
C TRP A 151 -4.21 20.60 -1.50
N LYS A 152 -4.44 21.58 -0.64
CA LYS A 152 -4.55 21.43 0.81
C LYS A 152 -5.62 22.38 1.33
N VAL A 153 -6.43 21.91 2.26
CA VAL A 153 -7.44 22.70 3.00
C VAL A 153 -7.41 22.33 4.47
N ASN A 154 -8.09 23.13 5.30
CA ASN A 154 -8.37 22.74 6.68
C ASN A 154 -9.89 22.72 6.90
N MET A 155 -10.38 21.76 7.67
CA MET A 155 -11.81 21.64 7.98
C MET A 155 -12.37 22.87 8.66
N SER A 156 -11.56 23.62 9.43
CA SER A 156 -11.95 24.90 10.05
C SER A 156 -12.35 25.96 9.01
N ASP A 157 -11.78 25.93 7.82
CA ASP A 157 -12.07 26.91 6.75
C ASP A 157 -13.50 26.78 6.23
N PHE A 158 -14.13 25.63 6.51
CA PHE A 158 -15.52 25.30 6.16
C PHE A 158 -16.44 25.25 7.41
N GLY A 159 -16.02 25.82 8.53
CA GLY A 159 -16.79 25.80 9.76
C GLY A 159 -16.73 24.49 10.54
N GLY A 160 -15.86 23.56 10.15
CA GLY A 160 -15.62 22.31 10.86
C GLY A 160 -15.05 22.58 12.26
N LYS A 161 -15.60 21.88 13.25
CA LYS A 161 -15.11 21.93 14.64
C LYS A 161 -14.40 20.64 14.96
N LYS A 162 -13.12 20.74 15.30
CA LYS A 162 -12.30 19.56 15.65
C LYS A 162 -12.90 18.87 16.89
N PRO A 163 -13.26 17.59 16.83
CA PRO A 163 -13.62 16.80 18.00
C PRO A 163 -12.46 16.71 19.01
N GLY A 164 -12.75 16.41 20.27
CA GLY A 164 -11.72 16.27 21.30
C GLY A 164 -10.67 15.22 20.96
N TRP A 165 -11.08 14.13 20.29
CA TRP A 165 -10.20 13.07 19.80
C TRP A 165 -9.35 13.48 18.57
N GLY A 166 -9.79 14.43 17.79
CA GLY A 166 -9.27 14.79 16.47
C GLY A 166 -10.17 14.28 15.34
N TYR A 167 -9.77 14.56 14.08
CA TYR A 167 -10.44 14.06 12.87
C TYR A 167 -9.96 12.67 12.50
#